data_36b9306c067da70050d37ff07b26397d
#
_entry.id   36b9306c067da70050d37ff07b26397d
#
_cell.length_a   1.000
_cell.length_b   1.000
_cell.length_c   1.000
_cell.angle_alpha   90.00
_cell.angle_beta   90.00
_cell.angle_gamma   90.00
#
_symmetry.space_group_name_H-M   'P 1'
#
loop_
_entity.id
_entity.type
_entity.pdbx_description
1 polymer ?
#
loop_
_entity_poly.entity_id
_entity_poly.type
_entity_poly.pdbx_seq_one_letter_code
_entity_poly.pdbx_strand_id
1 'polypeptide(L)'
;MKIKLFYYLILLFVYNMGNKECVFCRIVETDKDRVVYEDEQIIIFKDRSPVSVIHLQCIPKRHIKNKNELTKNDLNLLNYMYNTARDFILRNYQEYLYQSKPIFGFHKPPFYTISHLHMHCIIPPYTNHIMRVFNCCILKEFDDVITEIQAKD
;
A
#
# COMPACT_ATOMS: atom_id res chain seq x y z
N MET A 1 -9.97 -26.98 -19.41
CA MET A 1 -9.76 -27.47 -18.02
C MET A 1 -9.05 -26.44 -17.13
N LYS A 2 -8.03 -25.70 -17.60
CA LYS A 2 -7.27 -24.71 -16.79
C LYS A 2 -8.07 -23.46 -16.37
N ILE A 3 -9.02 -22.98 -17.18
CA ILE A 3 -9.83 -21.79 -16.88
C ILE A 3 -10.83 -22.03 -15.73
N LYS A 4 -11.40 -23.24 -15.62
CA LYS A 4 -12.31 -23.60 -14.53
C LYS A 4 -11.58 -23.69 -13.18
N LEU A 5 -10.34 -24.18 -13.18
CA LEU A 5 -9.51 -24.27 -11.96
C LEU A 5 -9.12 -22.86 -11.45
N PHE A 6 -8.81 -21.95 -12.36
CA PHE A 6 -8.49 -20.57 -12.03
C PHE A 6 -9.72 -19.84 -11.43
N TYR A 7 -10.92 -20.05 -12.02
CA TYR A 7 -12.16 -19.49 -11.49
C TYR A 7 -12.52 -20.09 -10.13
N TYR A 8 -12.28 -21.38 -9.93
CA TYR A 8 -12.51 -22.06 -8.65
C TYR A 8 -11.56 -21.58 -7.55
N LEU A 9 -10.29 -21.32 -7.90
CA LEU A 9 -9.32 -20.73 -6.98
C LEU A 9 -9.69 -19.29 -6.60
N ILE A 10 -10.20 -18.50 -7.53
CA ILE A 10 -10.71 -17.15 -7.24
C ILE A 10 -11.95 -17.23 -6.34
N LEU A 11 -12.89 -18.15 -6.61
CA LEU A 11 -14.10 -18.34 -5.77
C LEU A 11 -13.74 -18.84 -4.37
N LEU A 12 -12.78 -19.77 -4.23
CA LEU A 12 -12.28 -20.21 -2.92
C LEU A 12 -11.57 -19.08 -2.18
N PHE A 13 -10.84 -18.23 -2.89
CA PHE A 13 -10.18 -17.06 -2.31
C PHE A 13 -11.20 -16.04 -1.81
N VAL A 14 -12.25 -15.75 -2.60
CA VAL A 14 -13.35 -14.84 -2.23
C VAL A 14 -14.21 -15.42 -1.09
N TYR A 15 -14.48 -16.74 -1.08
CA TYR A 15 -15.25 -17.42 -0.04
C TYR A 15 -14.52 -17.43 1.32
N ASN A 16 -13.18 -17.55 1.31
CA ASN A 16 -12.37 -17.46 2.53
C ASN A 16 -12.18 -16.01 3.05
N MET A 17 -12.64 -14.98 2.33
CA MET A 17 -12.63 -13.60 2.81
C MET A 17 -13.79 -13.24 3.74
N GLY A 18 -14.77 -14.13 3.91
CA GLY A 18 -15.85 -13.98 4.88
C GLY A 18 -15.37 -14.31 6.29
N ASN A 19 -15.02 -13.32 7.10
CA ASN A 19 -14.72 -13.42 8.53
C ASN A 19 -13.24 -13.61 8.93
N LYS A 20 -12.28 -13.06 8.20
CA LYS A 20 -10.91 -12.91 8.71
C LYS A 20 -10.74 -11.49 9.25
N GLU A 21 -10.38 -11.43 10.53
CA GLU A 21 -9.83 -10.23 11.16
C GLU A 21 -8.80 -9.56 10.22
N CYS A 22 -8.93 -8.26 10.01
CA CYS A 22 -8.05 -7.54 9.08
C CYS A 22 -6.59 -7.66 9.52
N VAL A 23 -5.75 -8.26 8.68
CA VAL A 23 -4.32 -8.47 8.97
C VAL A 23 -3.62 -7.16 9.34
N PHE A 24 -4.00 -6.05 8.72
CA PHE A 24 -3.38 -4.75 8.99
C PHE A 24 -3.90 -4.13 10.29
N CYS A 25 -5.17 -4.33 10.67
CA CYS A 25 -5.65 -3.98 12.00
C CYS A 25 -4.85 -4.73 13.08
N ARG A 26 -4.53 -6.01 12.84
CA ARG A 26 -3.69 -6.77 13.77
C ARG A 26 -2.25 -6.23 13.85
N ILE A 27 -1.67 -5.73 12.74
CA ILE A 27 -0.37 -5.04 12.79
C ILE A 27 -0.48 -3.77 13.63
N VAL A 28 -1.58 -3.01 13.50
CA VAL A 28 -1.82 -1.83 14.33
C VAL A 28 -1.86 -2.17 15.81
N GLU A 29 -2.46 -3.30 16.19
CA GLU A 29 -2.70 -3.66 17.59
C GLU A 29 -1.54 -4.43 18.21
N THR A 30 -1.00 -5.46 17.55
CA THR A 30 -0.14 -6.46 18.21
C THR A 30 1.08 -6.89 17.41
N ASP A 31 1.04 -6.99 16.08
CA ASP A 31 2.11 -7.56 15.25
C ASP A 31 3.08 -6.46 14.78
N LYS A 32 4.02 -6.11 15.64
CA LYS A 32 4.95 -4.99 15.44
C LYS A 32 6.30 -5.37 14.82
N ASP A 33 6.56 -6.63 14.53
CA ASP A 33 7.90 -7.14 14.13
C ASP A 33 8.50 -6.43 12.92
N ARG A 34 7.67 -5.94 12.00
CA ARG A 34 8.12 -5.25 10.77
C ARG A 34 7.91 -3.75 10.80
N VAL A 35 7.36 -3.21 11.88
CA VAL A 35 7.07 -1.79 12.03
C VAL A 35 8.39 -1.02 12.16
N VAL A 36 8.53 0.03 11.36
CA VAL A 36 9.70 0.91 11.34
C VAL A 36 9.38 2.34 11.79
N TYR A 37 8.10 2.69 11.77
CA TYR A 37 7.59 3.96 12.29
C TYR A 37 6.13 3.80 12.74
N GLU A 38 5.79 4.46 13.81
CA GLU A 38 4.42 4.51 14.35
C GLU A 38 4.18 5.83 15.07
N ASP A 39 3.00 6.40 14.87
CA ASP A 39 2.48 7.53 15.65
C ASP A 39 0.99 7.32 15.97
N GLU A 40 0.28 8.38 16.34
CA GLU A 40 -1.15 8.31 16.70
C GLU A 40 -2.06 7.96 15.52
N GLN A 41 -1.69 8.30 14.28
CA GLN A 41 -2.54 8.19 13.10
C GLN A 41 -2.16 7.09 12.14
N ILE A 42 -0.85 6.79 12.00
CA ILE A 42 -0.32 5.90 10.98
C ILE A 42 0.71 4.93 11.51
N ILE A 43 0.96 3.87 10.72
CA ILE A 43 2.08 2.94 10.89
C ILE A 43 2.79 2.79 9.54
N ILE A 44 4.14 2.75 9.57
CA ILE A 44 4.96 2.36 8.42
C ILE A 44 5.67 1.06 8.78
N PHE A 45 5.60 0.08 7.89
CA PHE A 45 6.25 -1.22 8.08
C PHE A 45 6.84 -1.77 6.79
N LYS A 46 7.79 -2.71 6.92
CA LYS A 46 8.41 -3.39 5.78
C LYS A 46 7.43 -4.33 5.12
N ASP A 47 7.30 -4.26 3.79
CA ASP A 47 6.47 -5.21 3.03
C ASP A 47 6.97 -6.64 3.23
N ARG A 48 6.04 -7.58 3.31
CA ARG A 48 6.36 -9.01 3.48
C ARG A 48 6.95 -9.63 2.21
N SER A 49 6.55 -9.12 1.05
CA SER A 49 6.96 -9.61 -0.27
C SER A 49 7.50 -8.45 -1.10
N PRO A 50 8.68 -7.91 -0.76
CA PRO A 50 9.18 -6.68 -1.33
C PRO A 50 9.44 -6.82 -2.83
N VAL A 51 9.00 -5.84 -3.60
CA VAL A 51 9.20 -5.77 -5.06
C VAL A 51 10.48 -5.02 -5.44
N SER A 52 11.10 -4.37 -4.47
CA SER A 52 12.33 -3.57 -4.63
C SER A 52 13.20 -3.70 -3.39
N VAL A 53 14.40 -3.14 -3.46
CA VAL A 53 15.34 -3.12 -2.33
C VAL A 53 14.73 -2.47 -1.09
N ILE A 54 14.00 -1.37 -1.28
CA ILE A 54 13.21 -0.74 -0.22
C ILE A 54 11.75 -0.75 -0.64
N HIS A 55 10.95 -1.50 0.08
CA HIS A 55 9.50 -1.56 -0.10
C HIS A 55 8.81 -1.50 1.27
N LEU A 56 8.24 -0.36 1.56
CA LEU A 56 7.48 -0.09 2.78
C LEU A 56 6.00 0.06 2.45
N GLN A 57 5.17 -0.14 3.46
CA GLN A 57 3.75 0.16 3.42
C GLN A 57 3.42 1.17 4.53
N CYS A 58 2.69 2.22 4.18
CA CYS A 58 2.14 3.18 5.13
C CYS A 58 0.63 2.98 5.21
N ILE A 59 0.12 2.73 6.40
CA ILE A 59 -1.31 2.50 6.65
C ILE A 59 -1.85 3.47 7.70
N PRO A 60 -3.12 3.90 7.61
CA PRO A 60 -3.79 4.57 8.70
C PRO A 60 -4.12 3.57 9.81
N LYS A 61 -4.09 3.98 11.07
CA LYS A 61 -4.54 3.14 12.18
C LYS A 61 -6.03 2.88 12.14
N ARG A 62 -6.84 3.86 11.71
CA ARG A 62 -8.26 3.62 11.47
C ARG A 62 -8.46 2.74 10.24
N HIS A 63 -9.37 1.80 10.33
CA HIS A 63 -9.68 0.93 9.22
C HIS A 63 -10.43 1.69 8.11
N ILE A 64 -9.82 1.80 6.94
CA ILE A 64 -10.43 2.24 5.68
C ILE A 64 -10.23 1.10 4.70
N LYS A 65 -11.29 0.61 4.10
CA LYS A 65 -11.24 -0.61 3.30
C LYS A 65 -10.31 -0.50 2.09
N ASN A 66 -10.40 0.58 1.34
CA ASN A 66 -9.55 0.86 0.17
C ASN A 66 -9.73 2.32 -0.29
N LYS A 67 -8.99 2.73 -1.33
CA LYS A 67 -9.03 4.10 -1.86
C LYS A 67 -10.41 4.56 -2.38
N ASN A 68 -11.32 3.65 -2.71
CA ASN A 68 -12.64 4.03 -3.24
C ASN A 68 -13.55 4.59 -2.15
N GLU A 69 -13.31 4.24 -0.89
CA GLU A 69 -14.01 4.80 0.27
C GLU A 69 -13.53 6.20 0.67
N LEU A 70 -12.41 6.66 0.10
CA LEU A 70 -11.85 7.97 0.39
C LEU A 70 -12.73 9.09 -0.16
N THR A 71 -12.86 10.14 0.62
CA THR A 71 -13.60 11.37 0.34
C THR A 71 -12.69 12.58 0.46
N LYS A 72 -13.19 13.77 0.14
CA LYS A 72 -12.45 15.04 0.36
C LYS A 72 -12.05 15.25 1.83
N ASN A 73 -12.81 14.69 2.78
CA ASN A 73 -12.49 14.77 4.22
C ASN A 73 -11.23 13.98 4.58
N ASP A 74 -10.81 13.04 3.73
CA ASP A 74 -9.63 12.19 3.97
C ASP A 74 -8.34 12.80 3.39
N LEU A 75 -8.41 13.92 2.67
CA LEU A 75 -7.24 14.55 2.03
C LEU A 75 -6.14 14.91 3.05
N ASN A 76 -6.51 15.38 4.23
CA ASN A 76 -5.55 15.69 5.29
C ASN A 76 -4.81 14.44 5.77
N LEU A 77 -5.51 13.32 5.95
CA LEU A 77 -4.90 12.04 6.32
C LEU A 77 -3.96 11.53 5.21
N LEU A 78 -4.38 11.59 3.96
CA LEU A 78 -3.55 11.16 2.83
C LEU A 78 -2.27 11.98 2.71
N ASN A 79 -2.37 13.30 2.78
CA ASN A 79 -1.21 14.18 2.77
C ASN A 79 -0.30 13.92 3.98
N TYR A 80 -0.86 13.64 5.15
CA TYR A 80 -0.10 13.27 6.33
C TYR A 80 0.67 11.95 6.12
N MET A 81 0.00 10.91 5.62
CA MET A 81 0.62 9.62 5.27
C MET A 81 1.79 9.81 4.30
N TYR A 82 1.57 10.57 3.23
CA TYR A 82 2.57 10.83 2.20
C TYR A 82 3.79 11.59 2.77
N ASN A 83 3.55 12.71 3.43
CA ASN A 83 4.64 13.54 3.96
C ASN A 83 5.46 12.79 5.01
N THR A 84 4.80 12.07 5.93
CA THR A 84 5.49 11.29 6.96
C THR A 84 6.30 10.15 6.35
N ALA A 85 5.75 9.41 5.39
CA ALA A 85 6.47 8.33 4.70
C ALA A 85 7.65 8.86 3.88
N ARG A 86 7.46 9.97 3.16
CA ARG A 86 8.53 10.63 2.42
C ARG A 86 9.65 11.08 3.33
N ASP A 87 9.34 11.78 4.41
CA ASP A 87 10.33 12.29 5.35
C ASP A 87 11.05 11.15 6.08
N PHE A 88 10.35 10.06 6.39
CA PHE A 88 10.95 8.84 6.93
C PHE A 88 11.95 8.22 5.95
N ILE A 89 11.61 8.12 4.67
CA ILE A 89 12.49 7.62 3.61
C ILE A 89 13.71 8.52 3.46
N LEU A 90 13.53 9.84 3.40
CA LEU A 90 14.61 10.80 3.26
C LEU A 90 15.63 10.73 4.41
N ARG A 91 15.20 10.40 5.61
CA ARG A 91 16.08 10.30 6.79
C ARG A 91 16.80 8.96 6.90
N ASN A 92 16.13 7.86 6.50
CA ASN A 92 16.60 6.51 6.82
C ASN A 92 17.15 5.73 5.63
N TYR A 93 16.90 6.20 4.40
CA TYR A 93 17.27 5.49 3.16
C TYR A 93 17.92 6.43 2.13
N GLN A 94 18.63 7.44 2.60
CA GLN A 94 19.24 8.48 1.76
C GLN A 94 20.20 7.91 0.73
N GLU A 95 20.96 6.86 1.06
CA GLU A 95 21.89 6.18 0.17
C GLU A 95 21.24 5.59 -1.09
N TYR A 96 19.95 5.24 -1.03
CA TYR A 96 19.23 4.70 -2.18
C TYR A 96 18.67 5.79 -3.11
N LEU A 97 18.55 7.01 -2.62
CA LEU A 97 17.93 8.13 -3.36
C LEU A 97 18.85 8.75 -4.42
N TYR A 98 20.15 8.48 -4.37
CA TYR A 98 21.08 8.95 -5.40
C TYR A 98 20.83 8.34 -6.77
N GLN A 99 20.23 7.14 -6.82
CA GLN A 99 20.01 6.38 -8.05
C GLN A 99 18.57 6.41 -8.53
N SER A 100 17.62 6.64 -7.64
CA SER A 100 16.20 6.52 -7.96
C SER A 100 15.33 7.38 -7.06
N LYS A 101 14.27 7.92 -7.64
CA LYS A 101 13.21 8.60 -6.87
C LYS A 101 12.30 7.59 -6.20
N PRO A 102 11.84 7.84 -4.96
CA PRO A 102 10.83 7.02 -4.32
C PRO A 102 9.49 7.16 -5.04
N ILE A 103 8.73 6.08 -5.07
CA ILE A 103 7.41 5.97 -5.68
C ILE A 103 6.41 5.74 -4.57
N PHE A 104 5.33 6.52 -4.55
CA PHE A 104 4.23 6.40 -3.61
C PHE A 104 2.95 6.13 -4.36
N GLY A 105 2.18 5.13 -3.94
CA GLY A 105 0.95 4.80 -4.65
C GLY A 105 0.09 3.76 -3.95
N PHE A 106 -1.12 3.60 -4.47
CA PHE A 106 -2.13 2.67 -3.99
C PHE A 106 -2.45 1.64 -5.08
N HIS A 107 -2.83 0.43 -4.67
CA HIS A 107 -3.29 -0.56 -5.65
C HIS A 107 -4.51 -0.07 -6.44
N LYS A 108 -4.47 -0.34 -7.75
CA LYS A 108 -5.64 -0.19 -8.64
C LYS A 108 -6.58 -1.39 -8.45
N PRO A 109 -7.91 -1.21 -8.56
CA PRO A 109 -8.81 -2.35 -8.71
C PRO A 109 -8.44 -3.16 -9.97
N PRO A 110 -8.56 -4.47 -9.94
CA PRO A 110 -8.97 -5.37 -8.83
C PRO A 110 -7.79 -5.91 -7.99
N PHE A 111 -6.61 -5.30 -8.06
CA PHE A 111 -5.35 -5.88 -7.59
C PHE A 111 -5.07 -5.76 -6.08
N TYR A 112 -6.03 -5.32 -5.27
CA TYR A 112 -5.84 -5.31 -3.82
C TYR A 112 -6.30 -6.63 -3.18
N THR A 113 -5.40 -7.20 -2.39
CA THR A 113 -5.64 -8.47 -1.68
C THR A 113 -5.99 -8.27 -0.20
N ILE A 114 -5.71 -7.08 0.34
CA ILE A 114 -5.95 -6.73 1.74
C ILE A 114 -6.94 -5.57 1.79
N SER A 115 -8.03 -5.79 2.52
CA SER A 115 -9.10 -4.81 2.72
C SER A 115 -8.74 -3.86 3.88
N HIS A 116 -7.69 -3.09 3.67
CA HIS A 116 -7.23 -1.99 4.51
C HIS A 116 -6.39 -1.07 3.65
N LEU A 117 -6.68 0.23 3.67
CA LEU A 117 -5.96 1.23 2.89
C LEU A 117 -4.46 1.16 3.19
N HIS A 118 -3.65 1.02 2.17
CA HIS A 118 -2.20 1.01 2.30
C HIS A 118 -1.55 1.71 1.11
N MET A 119 -0.66 2.62 1.44
CA MET A 119 0.18 3.30 0.47
C MET A 119 1.51 2.56 0.37
N HIS A 120 1.84 2.08 -0.82
CA HIS A 120 3.16 1.54 -1.11
C HIS A 120 4.18 2.65 -1.24
N CYS A 121 5.34 2.47 -0.60
CA CYS A 121 6.48 3.36 -0.65
C CYS A 121 7.67 2.54 -1.16
N ILE A 122 8.07 2.76 -2.41
CA ILE A 122 9.02 1.90 -3.13
C ILE A 122 10.21 2.73 -3.59
N ILE A 123 11.43 2.24 -3.34
CA ILE A 123 12.64 2.80 -3.93
C ILE A 123 13.27 1.75 -4.84
N PRO A 124 13.35 1.97 -6.17
CA PRO A 124 14.10 1.09 -7.06
C PRO A 124 15.58 0.99 -6.65
N PRO A 125 16.32 -0.07 -7.09
CA PRO A 125 15.96 -1.00 -8.15
C PRO A 125 14.96 -2.08 -7.71
N TYR A 126 14.18 -2.56 -8.68
CA TYR A 126 13.26 -3.69 -8.47
C TYR A 126 14.03 -4.99 -8.34
N THR A 127 13.50 -5.93 -7.55
CA THR A 127 14.12 -7.24 -7.29
C THR A 127 14.20 -8.12 -8.54
N ASN A 128 13.30 -7.91 -9.53
CA ASN A 128 13.34 -8.53 -10.85
C ASN A 128 12.52 -7.72 -11.87
N HIS A 129 12.63 -8.07 -13.17
CA HIS A 129 11.93 -7.38 -14.25
C HIS A 129 10.39 -7.44 -14.14
N ILE A 130 9.83 -8.52 -13.60
CA ILE A 130 8.39 -8.69 -13.43
C ILE A 130 7.86 -7.68 -12.42
N MET A 131 8.64 -7.38 -11.38
CA MET A 131 8.25 -6.42 -10.35
C MET A 131 8.19 -4.97 -10.86
N ARG A 132 8.84 -4.66 -11.98
CA ARG A 132 8.69 -3.38 -12.67
C ARG A 132 7.26 -3.15 -13.17
N VAL A 133 6.58 -4.21 -13.58
CA VAL A 133 5.15 -4.20 -13.99
C VAL A 133 4.25 -3.85 -12.82
N PHE A 134 4.65 -4.17 -11.58
CA PHE A 134 3.92 -3.81 -10.38
C PHE A 134 3.66 -2.31 -10.31
N ASN A 135 4.65 -1.49 -10.59
CA ASN A 135 4.50 -0.04 -10.55
C ASN A 135 3.56 0.49 -11.65
N CYS A 136 3.85 0.20 -12.91
CA CYS A 136 3.10 0.81 -14.02
C CYS A 136 1.65 0.32 -14.16
N CYS A 137 1.38 -0.95 -13.81
CA CYS A 137 0.09 -1.58 -14.10
C CYS A 137 -0.79 -1.75 -12.85
N ILE A 138 -0.19 -1.94 -11.69
CA ILE A 138 -0.90 -2.30 -10.46
C ILE A 138 -1.07 -1.12 -9.52
N LEU A 139 -0.10 -0.19 -9.48
CA LEU A 139 -0.19 1.00 -8.65
C LEU A 139 -0.80 2.19 -9.40
N LYS A 140 -1.54 2.99 -8.66
CA LYS A 140 -1.92 4.35 -8.99
C LYS A 140 -1.11 5.29 -8.11
N GLU A 141 -0.41 6.24 -8.73
CA GLU A 141 0.44 7.16 -8.01
C GLU A 141 -0.36 8.07 -7.07
N PHE A 142 0.29 8.54 -6.03
CA PHE A 142 -0.34 9.34 -4.98
C PHE A 142 -1.04 10.57 -5.55
N ASP A 143 -0.38 11.34 -6.41
CA ASP A 143 -0.93 12.57 -6.97
C ASP A 143 -2.18 12.34 -7.84
N ASP A 144 -2.23 11.22 -8.57
CA ASP A 144 -3.42 10.81 -9.31
C ASP A 144 -4.60 10.49 -8.40
N VAL A 145 -4.32 9.85 -7.25
CA VAL A 145 -5.37 9.53 -6.26
C VAL A 145 -5.90 10.81 -5.61
N ILE A 146 -5.02 11.76 -5.27
CA ILE A 146 -5.43 13.07 -4.76
C ILE A 146 -6.33 13.79 -5.76
N THR A 147 -5.92 13.82 -7.03
CA THR A 147 -6.71 14.45 -8.12
C THR A 147 -8.09 13.80 -8.27
N GLU A 148 -8.16 12.46 -8.23
CA GLU A 148 -9.45 11.75 -8.27
C GLU A 148 -10.37 12.11 -7.10
N ILE A 149 -9.81 12.23 -5.88
CA ILE A 149 -10.59 12.53 -4.69
C ILE A 149 -11.10 13.97 -4.73
N GLN A 150 -10.26 14.91 -5.18
CA GLN A 150 -10.65 16.31 -5.33
C GLN A 150 -11.75 16.51 -6.36
N ALA A 151 -11.79 15.67 -7.39
CA ALA A 151 -12.80 15.71 -8.46
C ALA A 151 -14.14 15.02 -8.08
N LYS A 152 -14.22 14.34 -6.93
CA LYS A 152 -15.49 13.78 -6.45
C LYS A 152 -16.42 14.91 -6.00
N ASP A 153 -17.69 14.81 -6.38
CA ASP A 153 -18.77 15.74 -5.96
C ASP A 153 -19.13 15.51 -4.48
#